data_51a6e21fea43afb06aa13d3536837c73
#
_entry.id   51a6e21fea43afb06aa13d3536837c73
#
_cell.length_a   1.000
_cell.length_b   1.000
_cell.length_c   1.000
_cell.angle_alpha   90.00
_cell.angle_beta   90.00
_cell.angle_gamma   90.00
#
_symmetry.space_group_name_H-M   'P 1'
#
loop_
_entity.id
_entity.type
_entity.pdbx_description
1 polymer ?
#
loop_
_entity_poly.entity_id
_entity_poly.type
_entity_poly.pdbx_seq_one_letter_code
_entity_poly.pdbx_strand_id
1 'polypeptide(L)'
;MPRNSLKPIDILRHELKALRFILDNFHADKLGADGLPPREDFQSPQGRALYDSIVKAPDRKAAENEIAKLELDDVDIESFLHLSGDHYYTYPALVRERAAAIRTGKLTVEGA
;
A
#
# COMPACT_ATOMS: atom_id res chain seq x y z
N MET A 1 -1.69 -22.93 18.95
CA MET A 1 -0.61 -22.11 18.63
C MET A 1 -0.85 -21.21 17.42
N PRO A 2 -0.88 -19.98 17.61
CA PRO A 2 -1.07 -19.09 16.51
C PRO A 2 0.22 -19.05 15.73
N ARG A 3 0.11 -19.01 14.53
CA ARG A 3 1.29 -18.98 13.80
C ARG A 3 1.17 -17.99 12.70
N ASN A 4 0.09 -17.85 12.11
CA ASN A 4 -0.07 -16.97 10.96
C ASN A 4 -0.74 -15.67 11.38
N SER A 5 -0.08 -14.98 12.33
CA SER A 5 -0.59 -13.74 12.89
C SER A 5 0.33 -12.59 12.52
N LEU A 6 -0.23 -11.49 12.05
CA LEU A 6 0.51 -10.30 11.63
C LEU A 6 0.16 -9.11 12.52
N LYS A 7 1.17 -8.33 12.85
CA LYS A 7 0.96 -7.07 13.55
C LYS A 7 0.50 -6.00 12.57
N PRO A 8 -0.43 -5.12 12.98
CA PRO A 8 -0.86 -4.03 12.10
C PRO A 8 0.27 -3.17 11.56
N ILE A 9 1.31 -2.93 12.37
CA ILE A 9 2.44 -2.12 11.91
C ILE A 9 3.22 -2.79 10.79
N ASP A 10 3.34 -4.11 10.81
CA ASP A 10 4.03 -4.84 9.75
C ASP A 10 3.21 -4.83 8.46
N ILE A 11 1.89 -4.93 8.58
CA ILE A 11 1.01 -4.81 7.43
C ILE A 11 1.17 -3.42 6.82
N LEU A 12 1.13 -2.37 7.63
CA LEU A 12 1.29 -1.01 7.16
C LEU A 12 2.60 -0.81 6.43
N ARG A 13 3.71 -1.30 6.99
CA ARG A 13 5.03 -1.18 6.37
C ARG A 13 5.06 -1.80 4.98
N HIS A 14 4.47 -2.98 4.82
CA HIS A 14 4.44 -3.64 3.53
C HIS A 14 3.53 -2.93 2.55
N GLU A 15 2.41 -2.41 3.04
CA GLU A 15 1.51 -1.62 2.19
C GLU A 15 2.17 -0.33 1.72
N LEU A 16 2.94 0.33 2.59
CA LEU A 16 3.68 1.54 2.20
C LEU A 16 4.67 1.26 1.07
N LYS A 17 5.37 0.13 1.15
CA LYS A 17 6.31 -0.25 0.08
C LYS A 17 5.57 -0.52 -1.23
N ALA A 18 4.45 -1.23 -1.16
CA ALA A 18 3.62 -1.47 -2.34
C ALA A 18 3.12 -0.16 -2.93
N LEU A 19 2.65 0.75 -2.07
CA LEU A 19 2.11 2.03 -2.52
C LEU A 19 3.20 2.92 -3.11
N ARG A 20 4.41 2.88 -2.58
CA ARG A 20 5.53 3.62 -3.17
C ARG A 20 5.83 3.15 -4.57
N PHE A 21 5.84 1.83 -4.79
CA PHE A 21 6.02 1.27 -6.12
C PHE A 21 4.86 1.70 -7.05
N ILE A 22 3.63 1.65 -6.54
CA ILE A 22 2.45 2.05 -7.30
C ILE A 22 2.54 3.53 -7.69
N LEU A 23 2.95 4.40 -6.76
CA LEU A 23 3.11 5.82 -7.06
C LEU A 23 4.11 6.05 -8.20
N ASP A 24 5.21 5.30 -8.22
CA ASP A 24 6.23 5.46 -9.24
C ASP A 24 5.78 4.96 -10.62
N ASN A 25 4.82 4.06 -10.67
CA ASN A 25 4.51 3.34 -11.92
C ASN A 25 3.10 3.51 -12.45
N PHE A 26 2.14 3.87 -11.59
CA PHE A 26 0.74 3.92 -11.99
C PHE A 26 0.49 4.93 -13.11
N HIS A 27 0.92 6.16 -12.91
CA HIS A 27 0.69 7.23 -13.90
C HIS A 27 1.66 7.16 -15.08
N ALA A 28 2.70 6.34 -14.97
CA ALA A 28 3.61 6.08 -16.10
C ALA A 28 3.12 4.91 -16.96
N ASP A 29 1.96 4.34 -16.61
CA ASP A 29 1.36 3.19 -17.30
C ASP A 29 2.32 2.00 -17.37
N LYS A 30 3.07 1.79 -16.29
CA LYS A 30 4.03 0.69 -16.21
C LYS A 30 3.55 -0.45 -15.34
N LEU A 31 2.37 -0.33 -14.72
CA LEU A 31 1.78 -1.44 -13.98
C LEU A 31 1.04 -2.34 -14.96
N GLY A 32 1.29 -3.64 -14.88
CA GLY A 32 0.54 -4.61 -15.65
C GLY A 32 -0.90 -4.72 -15.11
N ALA A 33 -1.72 -5.53 -15.79
CA ALA A 33 -3.11 -5.73 -15.39
C ALA A 33 -3.24 -6.17 -13.93
N ASP A 34 -2.26 -6.92 -13.43
CA ASP A 34 -2.28 -7.43 -12.06
C ASP A 34 -1.39 -6.62 -11.12
N GLY A 35 -0.84 -5.51 -11.59
CA GLY A 35 0.11 -4.72 -10.82
C GLY A 35 -0.54 -3.78 -9.79
N LEU A 36 -1.85 -3.55 -9.90
CA LEU A 36 -2.57 -2.69 -8.99
C LEU A 36 -3.59 -3.50 -8.19
N PRO A 37 -3.32 -3.76 -6.90
CA PRO A 37 -4.31 -4.44 -6.07
C PRO A 37 -5.57 -3.58 -5.93
N PRO A 38 -6.75 -4.19 -5.74
CA PRO A 38 -7.94 -3.41 -5.46
C PRO A 38 -7.82 -2.74 -4.09
N ARG A 39 -8.54 -1.64 -3.91
CA ARG A 39 -8.50 -0.85 -2.68
C ARG A 39 -8.74 -1.68 -1.43
N GLU A 40 -9.69 -2.60 -1.49
CA GLU A 40 -10.07 -3.42 -0.36
C GLU A 40 -9.00 -4.41 0.07
N ASP A 41 -7.98 -4.64 -0.75
CA ASP A 41 -6.88 -5.50 -0.36
C ASP A 41 -5.93 -4.80 0.62
N PHE A 42 -5.97 -3.48 0.68
CA PHE A 42 -5.21 -2.73 1.67
C PHE A 42 -5.97 -2.75 2.99
N GLN A 43 -5.32 -3.27 4.02
CA GLN A 43 -5.97 -3.51 5.32
C GLN A 43 -5.94 -2.29 6.22
N SER A 44 -4.94 -1.41 6.05
CA SER A 44 -4.81 -0.24 6.91
C SER A 44 -5.59 0.95 6.35
N PRO A 45 -6.19 1.79 7.22
CA PRO A 45 -6.80 3.03 6.73
C PRO A 45 -5.79 3.97 6.11
N GLN A 46 -4.55 3.98 6.60
CA GLN A 46 -3.48 4.77 6.01
C GLN A 46 -3.18 4.31 4.58
N GLY A 47 -3.09 3.00 4.38
CA GLY A 47 -2.86 2.44 3.04
C GLY A 47 -3.97 2.81 2.07
N ARG A 48 -5.21 2.76 2.51
CA ARG A 48 -6.35 3.13 1.66
C ARG A 48 -6.35 4.61 1.32
N ALA A 49 -5.96 5.47 2.27
CA ALA A 49 -5.88 6.91 2.02
C ALA A 49 -4.82 7.22 0.96
N LEU A 50 -3.66 6.58 1.07
CA LEU A 50 -2.60 6.76 0.08
C LEU A 50 -3.01 6.21 -1.29
N TYR A 51 -3.63 5.05 -1.31
CA TYR A 51 -4.15 4.46 -2.54
C TYR A 51 -5.10 5.43 -3.25
N ASP A 52 -6.07 5.96 -2.52
CA ASP A 52 -7.03 6.90 -3.10
C ASP A 52 -6.34 8.14 -3.65
N SER A 53 -5.35 8.66 -2.94
CA SER A 53 -4.62 9.85 -3.40
C SER A 53 -3.86 9.59 -4.70
N ILE A 54 -3.35 8.37 -4.87
CA ILE A 54 -2.61 8.01 -6.09
C ILE A 54 -3.58 7.79 -7.25
N VAL A 55 -4.59 6.96 -7.03
CA VAL A 55 -5.45 6.47 -8.11
C VAL A 55 -6.40 7.54 -8.64
N LYS A 56 -6.87 8.42 -7.75
CA LYS A 56 -7.82 9.46 -8.14
C LYS A 56 -7.16 10.69 -8.76
N ALA A 57 -5.85 10.84 -8.60
CA ALA A 57 -5.14 11.98 -9.16
C ALA A 57 -4.98 11.84 -10.67
N PRO A 58 -5.00 12.94 -11.42
CA PRO A 58 -4.86 12.88 -12.89
C PRO A 58 -3.44 12.54 -13.34
N ASP A 59 -2.43 12.81 -12.50
CA ASP A 59 -1.04 12.50 -12.81
C ASP A 59 -0.25 12.33 -11.52
N ARG A 60 1.03 11.96 -11.66
CA ARG A 60 1.89 11.71 -10.52
C ARG A 60 2.08 12.96 -9.65
N LYS A 61 2.26 14.12 -10.29
CA LYS A 61 2.48 15.37 -9.55
C LYS A 61 1.28 15.70 -8.66
N ALA A 62 0.07 15.55 -9.20
CA ALA A 62 -1.14 15.76 -8.43
C ALA A 62 -1.24 14.76 -7.29
N ALA A 63 -0.87 13.50 -7.53
CA ALA A 63 -0.85 12.49 -6.48
C ALA A 63 0.11 12.87 -5.36
N GLU A 64 1.32 13.29 -5.70
CA GLU A 64 2.30 13.72 -4.70
C GLU A 64 1.80 14.91 -3.89
N ASN A 65 1.15 15.86 -4.55
CA ASN A 65 0.59 17.02 -3.88
C ASN A 65 -0.51 16.64 -2.89
N GLU A 66 -1.38 15.69 -3.27
CA GLU A 66 -2.43 15.22 -2.37
C GLU A 66 -1.85 14.46 -1.20
N ILE A 67 -0.88 13.60 -1.44
CA ILE A 67 -0.22 12.85 -0.38
C ILE A 67 0.46 13.80 0.61
N ALA A 68 1.11 14.86 0.11
CA ALA A 68 1.80 15.82 0.96
C ALA A 68 0.88 16.51 1.97
N LYS A 69 -0.43 16.53 1.71
CA LYS A 69 -1.42 17.14 2.61
C LYS A 69 -1.95 16.17 3.67
N LEU A 70 -1.66 14.87 3.53
CA LEU A 70 -2.20 13.87 4.44
C LEU A 70 -1.48 13.90 5.79
N GLU A 71 -2.24 13.66 6.85
CA GLU A 71 -1.72 13.44 8.18
C GLU A 71 -2.20 12.07 8.61
N LEU A 72 -1.30 11.10 8.60
CA LEU A 72 -1.65 9.71 8.85
C LEU A 72 -0.84 9.18 10.03
N ASP A 73 -1.50 8.44 10.90
CA ASP A 73 -0.84 7.83 12.04
C ASP A 73 0.22 6.83 11.56
N ASP A 74 1.38 6.85 12.22
CA ASP A 74 2.48 5.92 11.96
C ASP A 74 3.06 6.01 10.55
N VAL A 75 2.75 7.07 9.80
CA VAL A 75 3.30 7.29 8.46
C VAL A 75 4.05 8.60 8.42
N ASP A 76 5.33 8.54 8.08
CA ASP A 76 6.13 9.73 7.81
C ASP A 76 5.96 10.06 6.32
N ILE A 77 5.06 11.00 6.03
CA ILE A 77 4.70 11.36 4.66
C ILE A 77 5.91 11.87 3.88
N GLU A 78 6.74 12.69 4.52
CA GLU A 78 7.93 13.23 3.85
C GLU A 78 8.87 12.12 3.44
N SER A 79 9.15 11.19 4.35
CA SER A 79 9.99 10.04 4.03
C SER A 79 9.37 9.18 2.94
N PHE A 80 8.06 8.97 2.99
CA PHE A 80 7.36 8.19 1.97
C PHE A 80 7.57 8.81 0.58
N LEU A 81 7.43 10.12 0.46
CA LEU A 81 7.56 10.81 -0.82
C LEU A 81 9.00 10.80 -1.36
N HIS A 82 9.99 10.63 -0.50
CA HIS A 82 11.39 10.62 -0.89
C HIS A 82 11.97 9.22 -1.10
N LEU A 83 11.22 8.17 -0.79
CA LEU A 83 11.69 6.80 -1.03
C LEU A 83 11.74 6.49 -2.53
N SER A 84 12.65 5.60 -2.90
CA SER A 84 12.63 5.01 -4.23
C SER A 84 11.80 3.73 -4.18
N GLY A 85 10.88 3.59 -5.11
CA GLY A 85 10.04 2.41 -5.19
C GLY A 85 10.60 1.27 -6.02
N ASP A 86 11.80 1.45 -6.59
CA ASP A 86 12.36 0.51 -7.57
C ASP A 86 12.52 -0.91 -7.05
N HIS A 87 12.83 -1.04 -5.76
CA HIS A 87 13.07 -2.36 -5.16
C HIS A 87 11.81 -3.02 -4.61
N TYR A 88 10.66 -2.38 -4.75
CA TYR A 88 9.42 -2.84 -4.13
C TYR A 88 8.44 -3.46 -5.12
N TYR A 89 8.94 -3.92 -6.25
CA TYR A 89 8.09 -4.44 -7.33
C TYR A 89 7.31 -5.70 -6.95
N THR A 90 7.74 -6.43 -5.93
CA THR A 90 7.01 -7.61 -5.46
C THR A 90 5.92 -7.32 -4.45
N TYR A 91 5.91 -6.12 -3.89
CA TYR A 91 5.00 -5.81 -2.78
C TYR A 91 3.53 -5.69 -3.17
N PRO A 92 3.17 -5.23 -4.37
CA PRO A 92 1.75 -5.28 -4.75
C PRO A 92 1.18 -6.69 -4.74
N ALA A 93 1.93 -7.68 -5.23
CA ALA A 93 1.50 -9.07 -5.18
C ALA A 93 1.39 -9.55 -3.74
N LEU A 94 2.32 -9.14 -2.87
CA LEU A 94 2.28 -9.49 -1.46
C LEU A 94 1.01 -8.96 -0.78
N VAL A 95 0.60 -7.72 -1.11
CA VAL A 95 -0.64 -7.16 -0.59
C VAL A 95 -1.84 -8.02 -0.98
N ARG A 96 -1.90 -8.43 -2.25
CA ARG A 96 -2.99 -9.31 -2.73
C ARG A 96 -2.98 -10.66 -2.01
N GLU A 97 -1.82 -11.27 -1.88
CA GLU A 97 -1.69 -12.58 -1.23
C GLU A 97 -2.13 -12.52 0.23
N ARG A 98 -1.72 -11.48 0.93
CA ARG A 98 -2.10 -11.32 2.34
C ARG A 98 -3.58 -11.06 2.50
N ALA A 99 -4.16 -10.23 1.64
CA ALA A 99 -5.59 -9.98 1.68
C ALA A 99 -6.38 -11.27 1.46
N ALA A 100 -5.96 -12.08 0.50
CA ALA A 100 -6.60 -13.37 0.25
C ALA A 100 -6.45 -14.30 1.45
N ALA A 101 -5.27 -14.35 2.06
CA ALA A 101 -5.03 -15.19 3.23
C ALA A 101 -5.86 -14.75 4.43
N ILE A 102 -6.06 -13.46 4.61
CA ILE A 102 -6.91 -12.94 5.68
C ILE A 102 -8.38 -13.31 5.42
N ARG A 103 -8.85 -13.15 4.19
CA ARG A 103 -10.23 -13.50 3.84
C ARG A 103 -10.53 -14.98 4.03
N THR A 104 -9.55 -15.84 3.80
CA THR A 104 -9.73 -17.29 3.92
C THR A 104 -9.37 -17.84 5.30
N GLY A 105 -8.99 -16.96 6.23
CA GLY A 105 -8.67 -17.38 7.59
C GLY A 105 -7.29 -17.96 7.78
N LYS A 106 -6.44 -17.92 6.76
CA LYS A 106 -5.06 -18.44 6.86
C LYS A 106 -4.13 -17.48 7.57
N LEU A 107 -4.47 -16.21 7.60
CA LEU A 107 -3.76 -15.18 8.36
C LEU A 107 -4.74 -14.43 9.23
N THR A 108 -4.29 -14.01 10.40
CA THR A 108 -5.07 -13.14 11.27
C THR A 108 -4.26 -11.88 11.55
N VAL A 109 -4.96 -10.79 11.85
CA VAL A 109 -4.33 -9.52 12.22
C VAL A 109 -4.45 -9.35 13.72
N GLU A 110 -3.32 -9.18 14.40
CA GLU A 110 -3.31 -9.00 15.85
C GLU A 110 -4.07 -7.74 16.23
N GLY A 111 -4.81 -7.82 17.31
CA GLY A 111 -5.55 -6.67 17.82
C GLY A 111 -6.79 -6.32 17.03
N ALA A 112 -7.15 -7.10 16.05
CA ALA A 112 -8.36 -6.86 15.24
C ALA A 112 -9.59 -7.47 15.86
#